data_b76dda43b57124c3771fbc326f7fb594
#
_entry.id   b76dda43b57124c3771fbc326f7fb594
#
_cell.length_a   1.000
_cell.length_b   1.000
_cell.length_c   1.000
_cell.angle_alpha   90.00
_cell.angle_beta   90.00
_cell.angle_gamma   90.00
#
_symmetry.space_group_name_H-M   'P 1'
#
loop_
_entity.id
_entity.type
_entity.pdbx_description
1 polymer ?
#
loop_
_entity_poly.entity_id
_entity_poly.type
_entity_poly.pdbx_seq_one_letter_code
_entity_poly.pdbx_strand_id
1 'polypeptide(L)' 'MSTELIYGIHAVSALLERTPERFIEVWALKGRDDDRLQPLLIELESLGIKVQSVNRKTLDDKAEGNNHQGIMAKVIE' A
#
# COMPACT_ATOMS: atom_id res chain seq x y z
N MET A 1 5.82 12.68 -15.75
CA MET A 1 4.76 12.40 -14.77
C MET A 1 5.35 12.22 -13.39
N SER A 2 4.69 12.81 -12.41
CA SER A 2 5.13 12.71 -11.01
C SER A 2 4.50 11.53 -10.33
N THR A 3 5.16 11.03 -9.32
CA THR A 3 4.62 9.99 -8.47
C THR A 3 4.61 10.50 -7.03
N GLU A 4 3.77 9.89 -6.20
CA GLU A 4 3.74 10.20 -4.79
C GLU A 4 3.57 8.91 -3.99
N LEU A 5 3.94 8.97 -2.73
CA LEU A 5 3.76 7.86 -1.80
C LEU A 5 2.58 8.17 -0.90
N ILE A 6 1.73 7.18 -0.70
CA ILE A 6 0.62 7.28 0.26
C ILE A 6 0.79 6.20 1.31
N TYR A 7 0.32 6.48 2.51
CA TYR A 7 0.54 5.64 3.67
C TYR A 7 -0.75 5.36 4.40
N GLY A 8 -0.88 4.14 4.89
CA GLY A 8 -1.98 3.77 5.75
C GLY A 8 -3.16 3.16 5.02
N ILE A 9 -3.94 2.39 5.77
CA ILE A 9 -5.06 1.63 5.21
C ILE A 9 -6.11 2.56 4.60
N HIS A 10 -6.44 3.65 5.29
CA HIS A 10 -7.48 4.56 4.80
C HIS A 10 -7.09 5.25 3.49
N ALA A 11 -5.85 5.72 3.40
CA ALA A 11 -5.40 6.42 2.20
C ALA A 11 -5.37 5.48 1.00
N VAL A 12 -4.81 4.28 1.20
CA VAL A 12 -4.71 3.29 0.14
C VAL A 12 -6.12 2.84 -0.30
N SER A 13 -6.98 2.56 0.65
CA SER A 13 -8.35 2.12 0.36
C SER A 13 -9.16 3.19 -0.39
N ALA A 14 -9.05 4.44 0.04
CA ALA A 14 -9.78 5.54 -0.59
C ALA A 14 -9.36 5.73 -2.04
N LEU A 15 -8.06 5.69 -2.31
CA LEU A 15 -7.56 5.86 -3.66
C LEU A 15 -7.93 4.64 -4.53
N LEU A 16 -7.89 3.45 -3.95
CA LEU A 16 -8.23 2.24 -4.67
C LEU A 16 -9.69 2.26 -5.16
N GLU A 17 -10.58 2.78 -4.34
CA GLU A 17 -11.99 2.90 -4.72
C GLU A 17 -12.23 3.92 -5.82
N ARG A 18 -11.42 4.97 -5.84
CA ARG A 18 -11.61 6.07 -6.79
C ARG A 18 -10.86 5.86 -8.10
N THR A 19 -9.56 5.61 -8.00
CA THR A 19 -8.68 5.57 -9.17
C THR A 19 -7.66 4.44 -9.05
N PRO A 20 -8.09 3.17 -9.11
CA PRO A 20 -7.16 2.04 -8.97
C PRO A 20 -6.06 2.04 -10.03
N GLU A 21 -6.32 2.62 -11.18
CA GLU A 21 -5.36 2.68 -12.28
C GLU A 21 -4.14 3.55 -11.99
N ARG A 22 -4.19 4.34 -10.92
CA ARG A 22 -3.06 5.17 -10.52
C ARG A 22 -1.99 4.40 -9.73
N PHE A 23 -2.31 3.22 -9.24
CA PHE A 23 -1.34 2.43 -8.46
C PHE A 23 -0.22 1.90 -9.32
N ILE A 24 1.00 2.09 -8.85
CA ILE A 24 2.20 1.55 -9.50
C ILE A 24 2.67 0.32 -8.73
N GLU A 25 2.80 0.45 -7.41
CA GLU A 25 3.30 -0.62 -6.56
C GLU A 25 2.82 -0.43 -5.13
N VAL A 26 2.64 -1.54 -4.42
CA VAL A 26 2.19 -1.51 -3.04
C VAL A 26 3.15 -2.35 -2.20
N TRP A 27 3.48 -1.87 -1.00
CA TRP A 27 4.30 -2.60 -0.04
C TRP A 27 3.48 -2.82 1.23
N ALA A 28 3.45 -4.05 1.69
CA ALA A 28 2.71 -4.44 2.88
C ALA A 28 3.62 -5.12 3.88
N LEU A 29 3.33 -4.96 5.17
CA LEU A 29 4.12 -5.56 6.23
C LEU A 29 3.96 -7.08 6.21
N LYS A 30 5.09 -7.77 6.09
CA LYS A 30 5.11 -9.21 6.04
C LYS A 30 4.73 -9.81 7.39
N GLY A 31 3.90 -10.84 7.37
CA GLY A 31 3.51 -11.55 8.57
C GLY A 31 2.44 -10.88 9.42
N ARG A 32 1.95 -9.74 8.97
CA ARG A 32 0.88 -9.05 9.70
C ARG A 32 -0.47 -9.70 9.36
N ASP A 33 -1.12 -10.21 10.40
CA ASP A 33 -2.43 -10.81 10.27
C ASP A 33 -3.46 -9.80 10.78
N ASP A 34 -3.91 -8.94 9.91
CA ASP A 34 -4.80 -7.83 10.25
C ASP A 34 -6.07 -7.95 9.40
N ASP A 35 -7.21 -8.06 10.07
CA ASP A 35 -8.50 -8.22 9.40
C ASP A 35 -8.83 -7.07 8.46
N ARG A 36 -8.30 -5.89 8.72
CA ARG A 36 -8.54 -4.73 7.85
C ARG A 36 -7.62 -4.70 6.65
N LEU A 37 -6.43 -5.27 6.81
CA LEU A 37 -5.42 -5.27 5.76
C LEU A 37 -5.67 -6.37 4.73
N GLN A 38 -6.09 -7.55 5.17
CA GLN A 38 -6.28 -8.70 4.28
C GLN A 38 -7.25 -8.44 3.12
N PRO A 39 -8.45 -7.92 3.37
CA PRO A 39 -9.38 -7.64 2.26
C PRO A 39 -8.80 -6.66 1.26
N LEU A 40 -8.06 -5.67 1.74
CA LEU A 40 -7.43 -4.67 0.88
C LEU A 40 -6.36 -5.30 0.00
N LEU A 41 -5.53 -6.16 0.54
CA LEU A 41 -4.50 -6.85 -0.23
C LEU A 41 -5.11 -7.76 -1.30
N ILE A 42 -6.19 -8.46 -0.96
CA ILE A 42 -6.89 -9.33 -1.91
C ILE A 42 -7.44 -8.49 -3.07
N GLU A 43 -8.04 -7.37 -2.76
CA GLU A 43 -8.58 -6.49 -3.80
C GLU A 43 -7.50 -5.93 -4.71
N LEU A 44 -6.38 -5.50 -4.13
CA LEU A 44 -5.25 -5.01 -4.91
C LEU A 44 -4.74 -6.07 -5.88
N GLU A 45 -4.56 -7.28 -5.40
CA GLU A 45 -4.09 -8.37 -6.24
C GLU A 45 -5.10 -8.75 -7.33
N SER A 46 -6.39 -8.70 -7.02
CA SER A 46 -7.43 -9.03 -8.00
C SER A 46 -7.47 -8.03 -9.14
N LEU A 47 -7.00 -6.81 -8.92
CA LEU A 47 -6.91 -5.78 -9.93
C LEU A 47 -5.60 -5.79 -10.69
N GLY A 48 -4.73 -6.75 -10.39
CA GLY A 48 -3.44 -6.87 -11.06
C GLY A 48 -2.38 -5.92 -10.52
N ILE A 49 -2.61 -5.30 -9.38
CA ILE A 49 -1.65 -4.40 -8.76
C ILE A 49 -0.62 -5.21 -8.01
N LYS A 50 0.66 -4.90 -8.24
CA LYS A 50 1.75 -5.63 -7.62
C LYS A 50 1.87 -5.27 -6.14
N VAL A 51 1.80 -6.27 -5.28
CA VAL A 51 1.95 -6.11 -3.84
C VAL A 51 3.18 -6.86 -3.39
N GLN A 52 4.10 -6.17 -2.74
CA GLN A 52 5.30 -6.77 -2.17
C GLN A 52 5.18 -6.86 -0.65
N SER A 53 5.48 -8.03 -0.11
CA SER A 53 5.57 -8.19 1.34
C SER A 53 6.99 -7.85 1.78
N VAL A 54 7.12 -6.95 2.73
CA VAL A 54 8.43 -6.51 3.23
C VAL A 54 8.44 -6.55 4.76
N ASN A 55 9.63 -6.57 5.34
CA ASN A 55 9.73 -6.54 6.79
C ASN A 55 9.51 -5.11 7.31
N ARG A 56 9.34 -5.00 8.63
CA ARG A 56 9.04 -3.71 9.25
C ARG A 56 10.12 -2.67 8.99
N LYS A 57 11.38 -3.06 9.08
CA LYS A 57 12.48 -2.12 8.87
C LYS A 57 12.46 -1.56 7.45
N THR A 58 12.25 -2.42 6.46
CA THR A 58 12.18 -1.99 5.08
C THR A 58 11.01 -1.03 4.86
N LEU A 59 9.86 -1.36 5.44
CA LEU A 59 8.68 -0.51 5.29
C LEU A 59 8.88 0.84 5.97
N ASP A 60 9.45 0.84 7.17
CA ASP A 60 9.75 2.07 7.90
C ASP A 60 10.74 2.95 7.12
N ASP A 61 11.74 2.33 6.52
CA ASP A 61 12.73 3.07 5.72
C ASP A 61 12.06 3.70 4.49
N LYS A 62 11.20 2.97 3.81
CA LYS A 62 10.49 3.49 2.65
C LYS A 62 9.52 4.61 3.02
N ALA A 63 8.90 4.50 4.19
CA ALA A 63 7.96 5.50 4.67
C ALA A 63 8.63 6.75 5.24
N GLU A 64 9.94 6.70 5.45
CA GLU A 64 10.74 7.81 5.97
C GLU A 64 10.17 8.38 7.27
N GLY A 65 9.75 7.49 8.16
CA GLY A 65 9.22 7.88 9.46
C GLY A 65 7.72 8.22 9.49
N ASN A 66 7.06 8.19 8.35
CA ASN A 66 5.62 8.40 8.31
C ASN A 66 4.88 7.19 8.85
N ASN A 67 3.68 7.43 9.37
CA ASN A 67 2.85 6.35 9.90
C ASN A 67 2.19 5.59 8.76
N HIS A 68 2.64 4.38 8.51
CA HIS A 68 2.16 3.58 7.38
C HIS A 68 1.10 2.54 7.75
N GLN A 69 0.89 2.27 9.03
CA GLN A 69 -0.07 1.26 9.49
C GLN A 69 0.07 -0.10 8.80
N GLY A 70 1.27 -0.44 8.38
CA GLY A 70 1.55 -1.72 7.74
C GLY A 70 1.36 -1.76 6.22
N ILE A 71 1.05 -0.63 5.59
CA ILE A 71 0.88 -0.59 4.14
C ILE A 71 1.23 0.79 3.59
N MET A 72 1.85 0.79 2.43
CA MET A 72 2.09 2.03 1.68
C MET A 72 2.07 1.73 0.19
N ALA A 73 1.85 2.74 -0.61
CA ALA A 73 1.76 2.58 -2.05
C ALA A 73 2.43 3.73 -2.79
N LYS A 74 2.94 3.41 -3.97
CA LYS A 74 3.45 4.39 -4.90
C LYS A 74 2.42 4.57 -6.00
N VAL A 75 1.98 5.80 -6.22
CA VAL A 75 0.91 6.10 -7.16
C VAL A 75 1.30 7.25 -8.07
N ILE A 76 0.63 7.35 -9.20
CA ILE A 76 0.79 8.47 -10.13
C ILE A 76 -0.04 9.63 -9.60
N GLU A 77 0.55 10.80 -9.51
CA GLU A 77 -0.17 12.01 -9.10
C GLU A 77 -1.29 12.37 -10.07
#